data_3166a9e79076de7ffc80ff6d5286fa3a
#
_entry.id   3166a9e79076de7ffc80ff6d5286fa3a
#
_cell.length_a   1.000
_cell.length_b   1.000
_cell.length_c   1.000
_cell.angle_alpha   90.00
_cell.angle_beta   90.00
_cell.angle_gamma   90.00
#
_symmetry.space_group_name_H-M   'P 1'
#
loop_
_entity.id
_entity.type
_entity.pdbx_description
1 polymer ?
#
loop_
_entity_poly.entity_id
_entity_poly.type
_entity_poly.pdbx_seq_one_letter_code
_entity_poly.pdbx_strand_id
1 'polypeptide(L)'
;LKTINEIANKYVFITLFGPENWKIEKEFNEYIGKENKPFPEYNYMFNILYNMGIYANIERLDIKAYREYSSIEEAMDNGKFRLDLLNDDEKAQLRKYLNEILKKDSETGKLYNEKDKADWILIWWKK
;
A
#
# COMPACT_ATOMS: atom_id res chain seq x y z
N LEU A 1 18.97 7.65 -5.33
CA LEU A 1 18.97 6.94 -6.63
C LEU A 1 20.32 6.99 -7.30
N LYS A 2 20.93 8.18 -7.38
CA LYS A 2 22.26 8.32 -7.97
C LYS A 2 23.28 7.42 -7.27
N THR A 3 23.32 7.44 -5.93
CA THR A 3 24.21 6.61 -5.13
C THR A 3 23.96 5.12 -5.37
N ILE A 4 22.73 4.67 -5.39
CA ILE A 4 22.37 3.27 -5.66
C ILE A 4 22.89 2.86 -7.05
N ASN A 5 22.70 3.69 -8.05
CA ASN A 5 23.19 3.41 -9.40
C ASN A 5 24.72 3.35 -9.45
N GLU A 6 25.43 4.21 -8.71
CA GLU A 6 26.90 4.24 -8.68
C GLU A 6 27.49 2.99 -8.04
N ILE A 7 26.89 2.46 -6.97
CA ILE A 7 27.41 1.28 -6.26
C ILE A 7 27.01 -0.06 -6.91
N ALA A 8 25.95 -0.07 -7.72
CA ALA A 8 25.50 -1.27 -8.40
C ALA A 8 26.50 -1.70 -9.48
N ASN A 9 26.80 -2.99 -9.55
CA ASN A 9 27.73 -3.52 -10.55
C ASN A 9 27.08 -3.85 -11.89
N LYS A 10 25.82 -4.30 -11.89
CA LYS A 10 25.18 -4.80 -13.10
C LYS A 10 23.70 -4.45 -13.22
N TYR A 11 22.96 -4.68 -12.18
CA TYR A 11 21.51 -4.43 -12.15
C TYR A 11 21.11 -3.67 -10.90
N VAL A 12 20.06 -2.88 -11.02
CA VAL A 12 19.36 -2.28 -9.87
C VAL A 12 17.92 -2.74 -9.91
N PHE A 13 17.39 -3.13 -8.75
CA PHE A 13 16.00 -3.50 -8.54
C PHE A 13 15.44 -2.71 -7.37
N ILE A 14 14.32 -2.03 -7.58
CA ILE A 14 13.63 -1.25 -6.54
C ILE A 14 12.17 -1.71 -6.53
N THR A 15 11.65 -2.00 -5.35
CA THR A 15 10.22 -2.28 -5.17
C THR A 15 9.53 -1.10 -4.51
N LEU A 16 8.37 -0.75 -5.03
CA LEU A 16 7.52 0.32 -4.53
C LEU A 16 6.09 -0.16 -4.40
N PHE A 17 5.31 0.50 -3.55
CA PHE A 17 3.89 0.22 -3.48
C PHE A 17 3.19 0.77 -4.72
N GLY A 18 2.28 -0.03 -5.28
CA GLY A 18 1.39 0.39 -6.33
C GLY A 18 0.13 1.07 -5.80
N PRO A 19 -0.71 1.61 -6.68
CA PRO A 19 -1.88 2.41 -6.29
C PRO A 19 -2.94 1.62 -5.50
N GLU A 20 -3.08 0.33 -5.75
CA GLU A 20 -4.07 -0.51 -5.07
C GLU A 20 -3.69 -0.89 -3.63
N ASN A 21 -2.44 -0.63 -3.22
CA ASN A 21 -1.96 -0.97 -1.89
C ASN A 21 -2.72 -0.25 -0.76
N TRP A 22 -3.30 0.90 -1.06
CA TRP A 22 -3.96 1.78 -0.10
C TRP A 22 -5.48 1.88 -0.32
N LYS A 23 -6.06 0.91 -1.00
CA LYS A 23 -7.47 0.98 -1.43
C LYS A 23 -8.44 1.07 -0.26
N ILE A 24 -8.25 0.26 0.77
CA ILE A 24 -9.11 0.23 1.96
C ILE A 24 -9.01 1.55 2.72
N GLU A 25 -7.81 2.09 2.88
CA GLU A 25 -7.58 3.35 3.57
C GLU A 25 -8.21 4.53 2.83
N LYS A 26 -8.12 4.55 1.50
CA LYS A 26 -8.77 5.57 0.67
C LYS A 26 -10.29 5.50 0.77
N GLU A 27 -10.86 4.31 0.69
CA GLU A 27 -12.30 4.11 0.83
C GLU A 27 -12.80 4.52 2.23
N PHE A 28 -12.02 4.26 3.27
CA PHE A 28 -12.35 4.72 4.62
C PHE A 28 -12.34 6.25 4.72
N ASN A 29 -11.35 6.91 4.15
CA ASN A 29 -11.31 8.39 4.15
C ASN A 29 -12.54 8.97 3.45
N GLU A 30 -12.95 8.39 2.34
CA GLU A 30 -14.20 8.77 1.66
C GLU A 30 -15.43 8.53 2.55
N TYR A 31 -15.46 7.42 3.26
CA TYR A 31 -16.55 7.05 4.18
C TYR A 31 -16.74 8.09 5.29
N ILE A 32 -15.67 8.66 5.84
CA ILE A 32 -15.74 9.69 6.89
C ILE A 32 -15.69 11.13 6.34
N GLY A 33 -15.70 11.29 5.02
CA GLY A 33 -15.70 12.61 4.38
C GLY A 33 -14.36 13.33 4.40
N LYS A 34 -13.25 12.63 4.63
CA LYS A 34 -11.90 13.19 4.54
C LYS A 34 -11.37 13.15 3.12
N GLU A 35 -10.60 14.17 2.76
CA GLU A 35 -9.89 14.22 1.49
C GLU A 35 -8.70 13.26 1.51
N ASN A 36 -8.54 12.50 0.42
CA ASN A 36 -7.36 11.68 0.20
C ASN A 36 -6.21 12.55 -0.29
N LYS A 37 -5.09 12.54 0.44
CA LYS A 37 -3.87 13.19 -0.03
C LYS A 37 -3.21 12.31 -1.09
N PRO A 38 -2.76 12.88 -2.22
CA PRO A 38 -2.04 12.11 -3.21
C PRO A 38 -0.73 11.57 -2.63
N PHE A 39 -0.48 10.28 -2.85
CA PHE A 39 0.82 9.68 -2.55
C PHE A 39 1.70 9.73 -3.79
N PRO A 40 3.03 9.88 -3.63
CA PRO A 40 3.94 9.67 -4.73
C PRO A 40 3.80 8.23 -5.24
N GLU A 41 3.32 8.09 -6.47
CA GLU A 41 3.20 6.79 -7.11
C GLU A 41 4.52 6.39 -7.79
N TYR A 42 4.61 5.13 -8.21
CA TYR A 42 5.80 4.60 -8.89
C TYR A 42 6.20 5.38 -10.15
N ASN A 43 5.24 6.01 -10.83
CA ASN A 43 5.51 6.83 -12.01
C ASN A 43 6.38 8.05 -11.67
N TYR A 44 6.28 8.59 -10.47
CA TYR A 44 7.15 9.67 -10.01
C TYR A 44 8.62 9.22 -9.98
N MET A 45 8.89 8.05 -9.41
CA MET A 45 10.21 7.44 -9.39
C MET A 45 10.71 7.16 -10.82
N PHE A 46 9.85 6.61 -11.66
CA PHE A 46 10.19 6.36 -13.06
C PHE A 46 10.58 7.63 -13.80
N ASN A 47 9.86 8.72 -13.59
CA ASN A 47 10.16 10.01 -14.23
C ASN A 47 11.48 10.60 -13.75
N ILE A 48 11.80 10.45 -12.46
CA ILE A 48 13.11 10.86 -11.94
C ILE A 48 14.23 10.10 -12.65
N LEU A 49 14.10 8.78 -12.77
CA LEU A 49 15.08 7.92 -13.46
C LEU A 49 15.21 8.32 -14.93
N TYR A 50 14.10 8.56 -15.60
CA TYR A 50 14.09 8.99 -16.99
C TYR A 50 14.87 10.30 -17.17
N ASN A 51 14.65 11.28 -16.29
CA ASN A 51 15.37 12.55 -16.32
C ASN A 51 16.87 12.42 -16.01
N MET A 52 17.26 11.34 -15.35
CA MET A 52 18.67 10.97 -15.12
C MET A 52 19.29 10.21 -16.31
N GLY A 53 18.53 9.98 -17.37
CA GLY A 53 18.96 9.17 -18.51
C GLY A 53 18.89 7.67 -18.30
N ILE A 54 18.15 7.22 -17.28
CA ILE A 54 17.96 5.82 -16.97
C ILE A 54 16.58 5.37 -17.47
N TYR A 55 16.57 4.49 -18.46
CA TYR A 55 15.35 3.93 -19.05
C TYR A 55 15.02 2.61 -18.36
N ALA A 56 14.35 2.70 -17.21
CA ALA A 56 14.02 1.56 -16.38
C ALA A 56 12.86 0.74 -16.95
N ASN A 57 12.82 -0.53 -16.57
CA ASN A 57 11.68 -1.41 -16.81
C ASN A 57 10.74 -1.35 -15.60
N ILE A 58 9.45 -1.51 -15.85
CA ILE A 58 8.42 -1.53 -14.81
C ILE A 58 7.62 -2.83 -14.96
N GLU A 59 7.45 -3.53 -13.84
CA GLU A 59 6.62 -4.72 -13.76
C GLU A 59 5.73 -4.64 -12.52
N ARG A 60 4.46 -5.02 -12.66
CA ARG A 60 3.58 -5.21 -11.52
C ARG A 60 3.73 -6.64 -11.02
N LEU A 61 4.01 -6.80 -9.73
CA LEU A 61 4.11 -8.12 -9.12
C LEU A 61 2.70 -8.65 -8.81
N ASP A 62 2.40 -9.84 -9.30
CA ASP A 62 1.10 -10.49 -9.06
C ASP A 62 1.09 -11.16 -7.68
N ILE A 63 0.66 -10.40 -6.67
CA ILE A 63 0.53 -10.88 -5.30
C ILE A 63 -0.92 -11.23 -5.04
N LYS A 64 -1.22 -12.51 -4.83
CA LYS A 64 -2.58 -13.02 -4.65
C LYS A 64 -3.03 -13.11 -3.19
N ALA A 65 -2.10 -12.95 -2.25
CA ALA A 65 -2.40 -13.05 -0.83
C ALA A 65 -3.10 -11.79 -0.32
N TYR A 66 -4.20 -11.99 0.40
CA TYR A 66 -4.89 -10.93 1.13
C TYR A 66 -4.20 -10.71 2.47
N ARG A 67 -4.30 -9.47 3.00
CA ARG A 67 -3.91 -9.22 4.38
C ARG A 67 -4.94 -9.82 5.31
N GLU A 68 -4.46 -10.49 6.36
CA GLU A 68 -5.30 -11.16 7.34
C GLU A 68 -5.02 -10.59 8.73
N TYR A 69 -6.08 -10.49 9.53
CA TYR A 69 -6.01 -9.94 10.89
C TYR A 69 -6.70 -10.88 11.86
N SER A 70 -6.12 -11.00 13.06
CA SER A 70 -6.71 -11.82 14.13
C SER A 70 -7.91 -11.14 14.80
N SER A 71 -7.97 -9.81 14.73
CA SER A 71 -9.02 -9.01 15.36
C SER A 71 -9.20 -7.66 14.65
N ILE A 72 -10.30 -6.97 14.95
CA ILE A 72 -10.53 -5.60 14.48
C ILE A 72 -9.46 -4.66 15.04
N GLU A 73 -9.05 -4.84 16.28
CA GLU A 73 -7.99 -4.06 16.91
C GLU A 73 -6.67 -4.17 16.15
N GLU A 74 -6.29 -5.38 15.75
CA GLU A 74 -5.10 -5.60 14.94
C GLU A 74 -5.20 -4.90 13.57
N ALA A 75 -6.36 -4.98 12.93
CA ALA A 75 -6.60 -4.30 11.65
C ALA A 75 -6.51 -2.78 11.79
N MET A 76 -6.98 -2.21 12.89
CA MET A 76 -6.84 -0.77 13.17
C MET A 76 -5.39 -0.37 13.42
N ASP A 77 -4.62 -1.20 14.10
CA ASP A 77 -3.27 -0.90 14.59
C ASP A 77 -2.17 -1.16 13.54
N ASN A 78 -2.50 -1.58 12.33
CA ASN A 78 -1.50 -1.95 11.32
C ASN A 78 -0.67 -0.77 10.77
N GLY A 79 -0.90 0.44 11.26
CA GLY A 79 -0.18 1.65 10.89
C GLY A 79 -0.69 2.36 9.64
N LYS A 80 -1.52 1.73 8.83
CA LYS A 80 -2.01 2.28 7.56
C LYS A 80 -3.06 3.37 7.75
N PHE A 81 -3.90 3.25 8.78
CA PHE A 81 -4.96 4.22 9.04
C PHE A 81 -4.48 5.44 9.81
N ARG A 82 -3.24 5.46 10.25
CA ARG A 82 -2.65 6.57 10.99
C ARG A 82 -3.54 6.98 12.17
N LEU A 83 -3.72 6.06 13.13
CA LEU A 83 -4.56 6.29 14.31
C LEU A 83 -4.15 7.52 15.11
N ASP A 84 -2.87 7.89 15.07
CA ASP A 84 -2.33 9.10 15.68
C ASP A 84 -2.94 10.40 15.13
N LEU A 85 -3.50 10.36 13.91
CA LEU A 85 -4.13 11.49 13.25
C LEU A 85 -5.66 11.47 13.35
N LEU A 86 -6.25 10.43 13.94
CA LEU A 86 -7.69 10.29 14.09
C LEU A 86 -8.14 10.73 15.50
N ASN A 87 -9.27 11.44 15.57
CA ASN A 87 -9.93 11.71 16.84
C ASN A 87 -10.74 10.48 17.30
N ASP A 88 -11.31 10.55 18.51
CA ASP A 88 -12.05 9.42 19.09
C ASP A 88 -13.29 9.04 18.29
N ASP A 89 -14.00 10.01 17.73
CA ASP A 89 -15.17 9.75 16.85
C ASP A 89 -14.75 9.05 15.56
N GLU A 90 -13.67 9.51 14.93
CA GLU A 90 -13.13 8.90 13.72
C GLU A 90 -12.62 7.47 13.98
N LYS A 91 -12.00 7.21 15.14
CA LYS A 91 -11.60 5.85 15.55
C LYS A 91 -12.81 4.94 15.73
N ALA A 92 -13.89 5.44 16.32
CA ALA A 92 -15.14 4.69 16.43
C ALA A 92 -15.74 4.38 15.05
N GLN A 93 -15.70 5.33 14.12
CA GLN A 93 -16.12 5.14 12.75
C GLN A 93 -15.24 4.11 12.01
N LEU A 94 -13.93 4.11 12.23
CA LEU A 94 -13.02 3.12 11.67
C LEU A 94 -13.36 1.72 12.16
N ARG A 95 -13.63 1.55 13.45
CA ARG A 95 -14.06 0.27 14.02
C ARG A 95 -15.34 -0.23 13.35
N LYS A 96 -16.32 0.63 13.22
CA LYS A 96 -17.58 0.31 12.54
C LYS A 96 -17.34 -0.07 11.09
N TYR A 97 -16.57 0.71 10.37
CA TYR A 97 -16.24 0.45 8.97
C TYR A 97 -15.56 -0.90 8.78
N LEU A 98 -14.54 -1.22 9.58
CA LEU A 98 -13.84 -2.50 9.49
C LEU A 98 -14.74 -3.68 9.85
N ASN A 99 -15.66 -3.53 10.82
CA ASN A 99 -16.65 -4.56 11.11
C ASN A 99 -17.61 -4.82 9.94
N GLU A 100 -17.89 -3.80 9.13
CA GLU A 100 -18.76 -3.93 7.96
C GLU A 100 -18.06 -4.59 6.78
N ILE A 101 -16.77 -4.28 6.54
CA ILE A 101 -16.07 -4.73 5.33
C ILE A 101 -15.24 -6.00 5.51
N LEU A 102 -14.76 -6.30 6.72
CA LEU A 102 -13.95 -7.48 6.96
C LEU A 102 -14.82 -8.72 7.08
N LYS A 103 -14.41 -9.77 6.40
CA LYS A 103 -15.04 -11.08 6.41
C LYS A 103 -14.21 -12.04 7.25
N LYS A 104 -14.85 -13.02 7.85
CA LYS A 104 -14.17 -14.05 8.62
C LYS A 104 -13.93 -15.28 7.74
N ASP A 105 -12.68 -15.70 7.64
CA ASP A 105 -12.32 -16.95 6.97
C ASP A 105 -12.80 -18.14 7.81
N SER A 106 -13.54 -19.07 7.19
CA SER A 106 -14.11 -20.21 7.87
C SER A 106 -13.07 -21.25 8.32
N GLU A 107 -11.92 -21.29 7.67
CA GLU A 107 -10.85 -22.24 7.99
C GLU A 107 -9.88 -21.69 9.03
N THR A 108 -9.43 -20.46 8.87
CA THR A 108 -8.42 -19.84 9.74
C THR A 108 -9.02 -19.03 10.88
N GLY A 109 -10.28 -18.60 10.77
CA GLY A 109 -10.93 -17.69 11.69
C GLY A 109 -10.42 -16.23 11.61
N LYS A 110 -9.52 -15.94 10.69
CA LYS A 110 -8.96 -14.61 10.51
C LYS A 110 -9.88 -13.71 9.69
N LEU A 111 -9.74 -12.41 9.92
CA LEU A 111 -10.50 -11.38 9.21
C LEU A 111 -9.74 -10.92 7.97
N TYR A 112 -10.44 -10.72 6.87
CA TYR A 112 -9.85 -10.28 5.61
C TYR A 112 -10.87 -9.52 4.75
N ASN A 113 -10.36 -8.85 3.71
CA ASN A 113 -11.17 -8.32 2.61
C ASN A 113 -10.39 -8.51 1.30
N GLU A 114 -11.07 -8.92 0.24
CA GLU A 114 -10.44 -9.22 -1.05
C GLU A 114 -9.78 -7.98 -1.68
N LYS A 115 -10.21 -6.78 -1.30
CA LYS A 115 -9.60 -5.51 -1.75
C LYS A 115 -8.31 -5.18 -0.99
N ASP A 116 -8.05 -5.82 0.14
CA ASP A 116 -6.90 -5.53 0.99
C ASP A 116 -5.72 -6.44 0.62
N LYS A 117 -5.11 -6.12 -0.51
CA LYS A 117 -3.93 -6.81 -1.03
C LYS A 117 -2.73 -5.89 -1.04
N ALA A 118 -1.55 -6.50 -0.89
CA ALA A 118 -0.33 -5.79 -1.22
C ALA A 118 -0.26 -5.58 -2.75
N ASP A 119 0.05 -4.38 -3.15
CA ASP A 119 0.28 -4.02 -4.55
C ASP A 119 1.72 -3.53 -4.69
N TRP A 120 2.53 -4.30 -5.36
CA TRP A 120 3.96 -4.04 -5.51
C TRP A 120 4.32 -3.81 -6.96
N ILE A 121 5.12 -2.80 -7.20
CA ILE A 121 5.71 -2.47 -8.49
C ILE A 121 7.22 -2.68 -8.40
N LEU A 122 7.78 -3.42 -9.35
CA LEU A 122 9.20 -3.59 -9.52
C LEU A 122 9.70 -2.64 -10.60
N ILE A 123 10.66 -1.79 -10.26
CA ILE A 123 11.39 -0.96 -11.21
C ILE A 123 12.81 -1.49 -11.27
N TRP A 124 13.31 -1.77 -12.46
CA TRP A 124 14.65 -2.29 -12.60
C TRP A 124 15.32 -1.83 -13.89
N TRP A 125 16.63 -1.79 -13.85
CA TRP A 125 17.43 -1.48 -15.03
C TRP A 125 18.79 -2.16 -14.95
N LYS A 126 19.38 -2.32 -16.12
CA LYS A 126 20.77 -2.77 -16.27
C LYS A 126 21.68 -1.55 -16.33
N LYS A 127 22.70 -1.57 -15.54
CA LYS A 127 23.73 -0.53 -15.54
C LYS A 127 24.67 -0.66 -16.74
#